data_e1d816f2a49e6a39696b08f1f847ff52
#
_entry.id   e1d816f2a49e6a39696b08f1f847ff52
#
_cell.length_a   1.000
_cell.length_b   1.000
_cell.length_c   1.000
_cell.angle_alpha   90.00
_cell.angle_beta   90.00
_cell.angle_gamma   90.00
#
_symmetry.space_group_name_H-M   'P 1'
#
loop_
_entity.id
_entity.type
_entity.pdbx_description
1 polymer ?
#
loop_
_entity_poly.entity_id
_entity_poly.type
_entity_poly.pdbx_seq_one_letter_code
_entity_poly.pdbx_strand_id
1 'polypeptide(L)'
;MTIREQIEKREQEILSPFACLSINSRGRDFEEPQCDIRPVFQRDRDRILHSKAFRRLKNKTQVFLTPKGDHYRTRMSHTLEVSQNARTIAKALRLNEDLVEAIALGHDLGHTPFGHAGERILNEIYEGGFKHNEQSVRIVEKLEKDGAGLNLTWEVRDGMLNHQTSLMPHTLEGKIVRLSDKIAYINSDFDDAIRAQLLCEEDIPLEIRNTLGHSTKARLNHMVHNIITNSMGKDDICMSEESAQAMQDLRKFMFANLYNNPVAKSEEKKAKAMLKQLYFYYMEHIEELPQKYLVMLGQGDDNGRIICDYISGMTDQYATTKFHEYFVPVAWEIDGY
;
A
#
# COMPACT_ATOMS: atom_id res chain seq x y z
N MET A 1 28.97 -3.40 -24.09
CA MET A 1 28.16 -2.70 -23.11
C MET A 1 26.70 -2.93 -23.46
N THR A 2 25.94 -3.58 -22.58
CA THR A 2 24.51 -3.83 -22.73
C THR A 2 23.71 -2.53 -22.56
N ILE A 3 22.41 -2.53 -22.92
CA ILE A 3 21.54 -1.37 -22.69
C ILE A 3 21.45 -1.09 -21.19
N ARG A 4 21.32 -2.12 -20.35
CA ARG A 4 21.35 -2.01 -18.90
C ARG A 4 22.59 -1.25 -18.40
N GLU A 5 23.79 -1.67 -18.83
CA GLU A 5 25.05 -1.01 -18.43
C GLU A 5 25.13 0.45 -18.86
N GLN A 6 24.53 0.78 -20.02
CA GLN A 6 24.44 2.18 -20.45
C GLN A 6 23.51 3.00 -19.57
N ILE A 7 22.39 2.42 -19.10
CA ILE A 7 21.46 3.08 -18.18
C ILE A 7 22.12 3.27 -16.82
N GLU A 8 22.76 2.23 -16.27
CA GLU A 8 23.48 2.29 -14.98
C GLU A 8 24.62 3.34 -15.01
N LYS A 9 25.31 3.47 -16.14
CA LYS A 9 26.32 4.53 -16.32
C LYS A 9 25.67 5.92 -16.31
N ARG A 10 24.52 6.10 -16.97
CA ARG A 10 23.80 7.38 -16.91
C ARG A 10 23.31 7.69 -15.50
N GLU A 11 22.85 6.71 -14.72
CA GLU A 11 22.52 6.93 -13.32
C GLU A 11 23.69 7.56 -12.55
N GLN A 12 24.91 7.03 -12.73
CA GLN A 12 26.12 7.57 -12.10
C GLN A 12 26.45 9.02 -12.52
N GLU A 13 26.13 9.37 -13.77
CA GLU A 13 26.43 10.70 -14.32
C GLU A 13 25.41 11.78 -13.90
N ILE A 14 24.12 11.41 -13.78
CA ILE A 14 23.04 12.38 -13.64
C ILE A 14 22.35 12.41 -12.27
N LEU A 15 22.38 11.28 -11.53
CA LEU A 15 21.72 11.22 -10.22
C LEU A 15 22.53 11.93 -9.14
N SER A 16 21.86 12.27 -8.06
CA SER A 16 22.46 12.83 -6.85
C SER A 16 23.49 11.85 -6.27
N PRO A 17 24.57 12.33 -5.62
CA PRO A 17 25.49 11.47 -4.89
C PRO A 17 24.83 10.71 -3.74
N PHE A 18 23.64 11.14 -3.31
CA PHE A 18 22.84 10.48 -2.27
C PHE A 18 21.83 9.46 -2.83
N ALA A 19 21.71 9.33 -4.16
CA ALA A 19 20.77 8.42 -4.79
C ALA A 19 21.23 6.96 -4.64
N CYS A 20 20.27 6.07 -4.48
CA CYS A 20 20.51 4.64 -4.55
C CYS A 20 20.65 4.22 -6.01
N LEU A 21 21.89 3.98 -6.45
CA LEU A 21 22.18 3.57 -7.83
C LEU A 21 21.87 2.09 -8.03
N SER A 22 21.31 1.72 -9.18
CA SER A 22 21.00 0.32 -9.53
C SER A 22 22.22 -0.61 -9.47
N ILE A 23 23.40 -0.11 -9.87
CA ILE A 23 24.66 -0.87 -9.83
C ILE A 23 25.14 -1.15 -8.40
N ASN A 24 24.72 -0.34 -7.43
CA ASN A 24 25.10 -0.46 -6.01
C ASN A 24 24.05 -1.19 -5.18
N SER A 25 23.03 -1.79 -5.80
CA SER A 25 22.01 -2.54 -5.06
C SER A 25 22.63 -3.66 -4.23
N ARG A 26 22.11 -3.86 -3.01
CA ARG A 26 22.47 -5.02 -2.14
C ARG A 26 22.01 -6.35 -2.74
N GLY A 27 21.26 -6.32 -3.84
CA GLY A 27 20.85 -7.49 -4.60
C GLY A 27 19.60 -8.16 -4.08
N ARG A 28 19.47 -9.43 -4.43
CA ARG A 28 18.32 -10.31 -4.24
C ARG A 28 18.69 -11.47 -3.33
N ASP A 29 17.71 -12.13 -2.73
CA ASP A 29 17.95 -13.31 -1.89
C ASP A 29 18.45 -14.50 -2.71
N PHE A 30 17.97 -14.63 -3.95
CA PHE A 30 18.39 -15.69 -4.87
C PHE A 30 19.07 -15.08 -6.09
N GLU A 31 20.26 -15.60 -6.41
CA GLU A 31 20.98 -15.20 -7.61
C GLU A 31 20.18 -15.56 -8.88
N GLU A 32 20.21 -14.66 -9.84
CA GLU A 32 19.57 -14.83 -11.15
C GLU A 32 20.34 -14.08 -12.24
N PRO A 33 20.25 -14.52 -13.50
CA PRO A 33 20.86 -13.80 -14.60
C PRO A 33 20.36 -12.36 -14.69
N GLN A 34 21.29 -11.44 -14.88
CA GLN A 34 20.94 -10.04 -15.09
C GLN A 34 20.26 -9.84 -16.45
N CYS A 35 19.33 -8.89 -16.53
CA CYS A 35 18.74 -8.49 -17.79
C CYS A 35 19.73 -7.63 -18.58
N ASP A 36 19.78 -7.81 -19.88
CA ASP A 36 20.62 -7.02 -20.78
C ASP A 36 20.06 -5.62 -21.08
N ILE A 37 18.77 -5.40 -20.80
CA ILE A 37 18.05 -4.16 -21.10
C ILE A 37 17.76 -3.35 -19.82
N ARG A 38 17.25 -3.99 -18.75
CA ARG A 38 16.68 -3.31 -17.58
C ARG A 38 17.58 -3.42 -16.36
N PRO A 39 17.89 -2.29 -15.68
CA PRO A 39 18.46 -2.29 -14.32
C PRO A 39 17.58 -3.02 -13.31
N VAL A 40 18.13 -3.30 -12.13
CA VAL A 40 17.48 -4.16 -11.13
C VAL A 40 16.15 -3.58 -10.63
N PHE A 41 16.05 -2.28 -10.40
CA PHE A 41 14.83 -1.65 -9.90
C PHE A 41 13.70 -1.60 -10.92
N GLN A 42 14.03 -1.44 -12.23
CA GLN A 42 13.05 -1.58 -13.30
C GLN A 42 12.46 -2.99 -13.36
N ARG A 43 13.31 -4.02 -13.17
CA ARG A 43 12.85 -5.40 -13.10
C ARG A 43 11.89 -5.63 -11.92
N ASP A 44 12.19 -5.02 -10.77
CA ASP A 44 11.34 -5.16 -9.59
C ASP A 44 9.99 -4.48 -9.78
N ARG A 45 9.97 -3.26 -10.32
CA ARG A 45 8.74 -2.58 -10.72
C ARG A 45 7.88 -3.46 -11.63
N ASP A 46 8.48 -4.02 -12.68
CA ASP A 46 7.75 -4.87 -13.63
C ASP A 46 7.20 -6.14 -12.97
N ARG A 47 7.96 -6.77 -12.06
CA ARG A 47 7.52 -7.94 -11.29
C ARG A 47 6.32 -7.64 -10.41
N ILE A 48 6.34 -6.49 -9.72
CA ILE A 48 5.24 -6.04 -8.88
C ILE A 48 4.00 -5.76 -9.74
N LEU A 49 4.16 -4.97 -10.81
CA LEU A 49 3.06 -4.59 -11.71
C LEU A 49 2.34 -5.81 -12.31
N HIS A 50 3.09 -6.86 -12.65
CA HIS A 50 2.54 -8.09 -13.22
C HIS A 50 2.07 -9.11 -12.18
N SER A 51 2.21 -8.85 -10.88
CA SER A 51 1.78 -9.76 -9.81
C SER A 51 0.25 -9.90 -9.71
N LYS A 52 -0.20 -11.01 -9.15
CA LYS A 52 -1.63 -11.21 -8.85
C LYS A 52 -2.09 -10.25 -7.74
N ALA A 53 -1.21 -9.98 -6.76
CA ALA A 53 -1.51 -9.08 -5.64
C ALA A 53 -1.76 -7.65 -6.13
N PHE A 54 -0.93 -7.11 -7.02
CA PHE A 54 -1.12 -5.77 -7.58
C PHE A 54 -2.47 -5.64 -8.31
N ARG A 55 -2.83 -6.63 -9.15
CA ARG A 55 -4.11 -6.61 -9.86
C ARG A 55 -5.34 -6.61 -8.93
N ARG A 56 -5.23 -7.22 -7.73
CA ARG A 56 -6.31 -7.24 -6.75
C ARG A 56 -6.57 -5.89 -6.09
N LEU A 57 -5.59 -4.98 -6.08
CA LEU A 57 -5.76 -3.63 -5.50
C LEU A 57 -6.89 -2.83 -6.14
N LYS A 58 -7.25 -3.12 -7.41
CA LYS A 58 -8.37 -2.47 -8.09
C LYS A 58 -9.74 -2.71 -7.42
N ASN A 59 -9.88 -3.81 -6.66
CA ASN A 59 -11.11 -4.24 -6.02
C ASN A 59 -10.96 -4.31 -4.48
N LYS A 60 -10.06 -3.51 -3.93
CA LYS A 60 -9.91 -3.30 -2.48
C LYS A 60 -10.23 -1.85 -2.15
N THR A 61 -11.05 -1.65 -1.13
CA THR A 61 -11.41 -0.33 -0.60
C THR A 61 -10.18 0.42 -0.09
N GLN A 62 -10.14 1.73 -0.34
CA GLN A 62 -9.15 2.63 0.28
C GLN A 62 -9.66 3.07 1.67
N VAL A 63 -10.72 3.86 1.75
CA VAL A 63 -11.26 4.40 3.00
C VAL A 63 -12.74 4.05 3.20
N PHE A 64 -13.59 4.35 2.23
CA PHE A 64 -15.03 4.14 2.36
C PHE A 64 -15.43 2.76 1.86
N LEU A 65 -16.05 1.97 2.75
CA LEU A 65 -16.54 0.64 2.41
C LEU A 65 -17.66 0.73 1.38
N THR A 66 -17.39 0.22 0.18
CA THR A 66 -18.34 0.02 -0.92
C THR A 66 -19.31 1.19 -1.15
N PRO A 67 -18.84 2.43 -1.39
CA PRO A 67 -19.76 3.48 -1.80
C PRO A 67 -20.38 3.12 -3.15
N LYS A 68 -21.66 3.43 -3.32
CA LYS A 68 -22.33 3.29 -4.63
C LYS A 68 -21.75 4.35 -5.57
N GLY A 69 -21.06 3.90 -6.63
CA GLY A 69 -20.53 4.77 -7.69
C GLY A 69 -19.08 4.47 -8.03
N ASP A 70 -18.69 4.82 -9.27
CA ASP A 70 -17.38 4.50 -9.87
C ASP A 70 -16.31 5.57 -9.60
N HIS A 71 -16.63 6.61 -8.82
CA HIS A 71 -15.76 7.77 -8.61
C HIS A 71 -14.91 7.72 -7.33
N TYR A 72 -15.14 6.75 -6.46
CA TYR A 72 -14.36 6.58 -5.25
C TYR A 72 -13.05 5.86 -5.52
N ARG A 73 -12.03 6.22 -4.74
CA ARG A 73 -10.69 5.66 -4.91
C ARG A 73 -10.61 4.22 -4.41
N THR A 74 -9.97 3.41 -5.24
CA THR A 74 -9.52 2.06 -4.85
C THR A 74 -8.05 2.12 -4.41
N ARG A 75 -7.55 1.05 -3.79
CA ARG A 75 -6.12 0.97 -3.44
C ARG A 75 -5.22 1.09 -4.66
N MET A 76 -5.64 0.62 -5.82
CA MET A 76 -4.85 0.77 -7.05
C MET A 76 -4.71 2.24 -7.44
N SER A 77 -5.80 3.03 -7.42
CA SER A 77 -5.72 4.46 -7.76
C SER A 77 -4.88 5.23 -6.74
N HIS A 78 -5.02 4.93 -5.44
CA HIS A 78 -4.16 5.48 -4.39
C HIS A 78 -2.68 5.14 -4.64
N THR A 79 -2.35 3.88 -4.91
CA THR A 79 -0.97 3.44 -5.19
C THR A 79 -0.37 4.19 -6.39
N LEU A 80 -1.16 4.47 -7.43
CA LEU A 80 -0.72 5.27 -8.58
C LEU A 80 -0.53 6.75 -8.22
N GLU A 81 -1.39 7.34 -7.37
CA GLU A 81 -1.23 8.70 -6.86
C GLU A 81 0.06 8.82 -6.01
N VAL A 82 0.34 7.84 -5.14
CA VAL A 82 1.60 7.77 -4.39
C VAL A 82 2.80 7.71 -5.32
N SER A 83 2.77 6.83 -6.31
CA SER A 83 3.84 6.69 -7.31
C SER A 83 4.07 7.98 -8.09
N GLN A 84 3.01 8.65 -8.53
CA GLN A 84 3.10 9.91 -9.26
C GLN A 84 3.74 11.02 -8.42
N ASN A 85 3.29 11.20 -7.17
CA ASN A 85 3.84 12.20 -6.26
C ASN A 85 5.32 11.91 -5.93
N ALA A 86 5.62 10.66 -5.60
CA ALA A 86 6.94 10.23 -5.22
C ALA A 86 7.95 10.39 -6.37
N ARG A 87 7.59 10.01 -7.59
CA ARG A 87 8.44 10.20 -8.77
C ARG A 87 8.66 11.66 -9.11
N THR A 88 7.66 12.53 -8.91
CA THR A 88 7.83 13.98 -9.10
C THR A 88 8.91 14.54 -8.16
N ILE A 89 8.88 14.12 -6.88
CA ILE A 89 9.86 14.53 -5.88
C ILE A 89 11.24 13.93 -6.22
N ALA A 90 11.31 12.63 -6.51
CA ALA A 90 12.56 11.95 -6.84
C ALA A 90 13.26 12.59 -8.05
N LYS A 91 12.50 12.88 -9.11
CA LYS A 91 13.02 13.53 -10.31
C LYS A 91 13.62 14.91 -10.01
N ALA A 92 12.92 15.73 -9.23
CA ALA A 92 13.38 17.06 -8.84
C ALA A 92 14.66 17.00 -8.00
N LEU A 93 14.80 15.99 -7.13
CA LEU A 93 15.98 15.77 -6.28
C LEU A 93 17.07 14.94 -6.97
N ARG A 94 16.88 14.51 -8.21
CA ARG A 94 17.76 13.60 -8.96
C ARG A 94 18.05 12.29 -8.22
N LEU A 95 17.01 11.71 -7.59
CA LEU A 95 17.06 10.40 -6.98
C LEU A 95 16.53 9.33 -7.96
N ASN A 96 16.65 8.06 -7.62
CA ASN A 96 16.31 6.95 -8.51
C ASN A 96 14.79 6.77 -8.65
N GLU A 97 14.22 7.24 -9.76
CA GLU A 97 12.78 7.16 -10.04
C GLU A 97 12.30 5.70 -10.14
N ASP A 98 13.10 4.77 -10.68
CA ASP A 98 12.72 3.37 -10.83
C ASP A 98 12.58 2.68 -9.46
N LEU A 99 13.48 2.97 -8.52
CA LEU A 99 13.38 2.48 -7.15
C LEU A 99 12.15 3.04 -6.44
N VAL A 100 11.93 4.34 -6.55
CA VAL A 100 10.73 5.01 -5.99
C VAL A 100 9.45 4.37 -6.53
N GLU A 101 9.35 4.16 -7.84
CA GLU A 101 8.19 3.56 -8.46
C GLU A 101 7.97 2.13 -7.99
N ALA A 102 9.02 1.31 -7.93
CA ALA A 102 8.94 -0.06 -7.46
C ALA A 102 8.42 -0.14 -6.00
N ILE A 103 8.96 0.69 -5.10
CA ILE A 103 8.50 0.76 -3.70
C ILE A 103 7.05 1.21 -3.64
N ALA A 104 6.69 2.30 -4.36
CA ALA A 104 5.34 2.84 -4.36
C ALA A 104 4.30 1.84 -4.87
N LEU A 105 4.59 1.08 -5.93
CA LEU A 105 3.68 0.04 -6.44
C LEU A 105 3.55 -1.15 -5.49
N GLY A 106 4.57 -1.40 -4.67
CA GLY A 106 4.62 -2.56 -3.78
C GLY A 106 4.09 -2.33 -2.37
N HIS A 107 4.07 -1.08 -1.86
CA HIS A 107 3.89 -0.79 -0.44
C HIS A 107 2.57 -1.32 0.15
N ASP A 108 1.49 -1.28 -0.61
CA ASP A 108 0.12 -1.60 -0.18
C ASP A 108 -0.40 -2.99 -0.59
N LEU A 109 0.46 -3.86 -1.16
CA LEU A 109 0.05 -5.19 -1.64
C LEU A 109 -0.57 -6.06 -0.55
N GLY A 110 -0.13 -5.88 0.70
CA GLY A 110 -0.51 -6.66 1.87
C GLY A 110 -1.82 -6.23 2.54
N HIS A 111 -2.47 -5.17 2.09
CA HIS A 111 -3.73 -4.76 2.69
C HIS A 111 -4.82 -5.83 2.56
N THR A 112 -5.59 -5.95 3.63
CA THR A 112 -6.73 -6.83 3.74
C THR A 112 -7.95 -6.32 2.95
N PRO A 113 -8.97 -7.16 2.68
CA PRO A 113 -10.30 -6.66 2.35
C PRO A 113 -10.76 -5.65 3.40
N PHE A 114 -11.51 -4.64 2.97
CA PHE A 114 -12.02 -3.58 3.83
C PHE A 114 -10.94 -2.74 4.53
N GLY A 115 -9.76 -2.67 3.96
CA GLY A 115 -8.68 -1.79 4.36
C GLY A 115 -8.25 -1.96 5.82
N HIS A 116 -8.11 -0.86 6.55
CA HIS A 116 -7.70 -0.89 7.96
C HIS A 116 -8.70 -1.57 8.91
N ALA A 117 -9.98 -1.70 8.53
CA ALA A 117 -10.95 -2.44 9.34
C ALA A 117 -10.60 -3.94 9.35
N GLY A 118 -10.24 -4.49 8.19
CA GLY A 118 -9.78 -5.86 8.06
C GLY A 118 -8.41 -6.09 8.73
N GLU A 119 -7.47 -5.17 8.58
CA GLU A 119 -6.18 -5.24 9.25
C GLU A 119 -6.33 -5.29 10.77
N ARG A 120 -7.13 -4.40 11.35
CA ARG A 120 -7.38 -4.37 12.81
C ARG A 120 -7.96 -5.67 13.32
N ILE A 121 -8.94 -6.27 12.63
CA ILE A 121 -9.54 -7.51 13.10
C ILE A 121 -8.58 -8.70 12.98
N LEU A 122 -7.82 -8.83 11.88
CA LEU A 122 -6.82 -9.89 11.77
C LEU A 122 -5.72 -9.75 12.83
N ASN A 123 -5.26 -8.51 13.10
CA ASN A 123 -4.28 -8.25 14.16
C ASN A 123 -4.81 -8.57 15.57
N GLU A 124 -6.12 -8.45 15.79
CA GLU A 124 -6.77 -8.73 17.08
C GLU A 124 -6.94 -10.24 17.33
N ILE A 125 -7.26 -11.02 16.29
CA ILE A 125 -7.65 -12.43 16.44
C ILE A 125 -6.50 -13.41 16.17
N TYR A 126 -5.49 -13.00 15.44
CA TYR A 126 -4.28 -13.82 15.20
C TYR A 126 -3.20 -13.50 16.22
N GLU A 127 -2.78 -14.48 17.01
CA GLU A 127 -1.80 -14.30 18.11
C GLU A 127 -0.46 -13.73 17.64
N GLY A 128 -0.03 -14.08 16.42
CA GLY A 128 1.20 -13.56 15.81
C GLY A 128 1.11 -12.09 15.37
N GLY A 129 -0.09 -11.50 15.44
CA GLY A 129 -0.37 -10.15 14.96
C GLY A 129 -0.39 -10.05 13.43
N PHE A 130 -0.95 -8.96 12.92
CA PHE A 130 -1.05 -8.72 11.49
C PHE A 130 -0.82 -7.23 11.17
N LYS A 131 0.12 -6.97 10.25
CA LYS A 131 0.35 -5.62 9.70
C LYS A 131 0.50 -5.70 8.18
N HIS A 132 -0.14 -4.78 7.47
CA HIS A 132 -0.17 -4.79 6.01
C HIS A 132 1.22 -4.60 5.38
N ASN A 133 2.10 -3.82 6.00
CA ASN A 133 3.48 -3.63 5.50
C ASN A 133 4.31 -4.92 5.59
N GLU A 134 4.22 -5.66 6.70
CA GLU A 134 4.85 -6.98 6.86
C GLU A 134 4.24 -7.99 5.87
N GLN A 135 2.92 -7.93 5.69
CA GLN A 135 2.21 -8.74 4.72
C GLN A 135 2.58 -8.40 3.27
N SER A 136 2.85 -7.11 2.95
CA SER A 136 3.31 -6.72 1.61
C SER A 136 4.64 -7.38 1.27
N VAL A 137 5.58 -7.40 2.22
CA VAL A 137 6.87 -8.08 2.05
C VAL A 137 6.67 -9.60 1.94
N ARG A 138 5.86 -10.22 2.81
CA ARG A 138 5.57 -11.65 2.75
C ARG A 138 4.93 -12.08 1.42
N ILE A 139 4.07 -11.26 0.83
CA ILE A 139 3.49 -11.51 -0.49
C ILE A 139 4.59 -11.63 -1.55
N VAL A 140 5.52 -10.69 -1.58
CA VAL A 140 6.56 -10.65 -2.61
C VAL A 140 7.70 -11.66 -2.34
N GLU A 141 7.88 -12.10 -1.12
CA GLU A 141 8.89 -13.10 -0.76
C GLU A 141 8.36 -14.54 -0.87
N LYS A 142 7.08 -14.79 -0.52
CA LYS A 142 6.56 -16.15 -0.35
C LYS A 142 5.28 -16.47 -1.11
N LEU A 143 4.34 -15.51 -1.28
CA LEU A 143 2.98 -15.86 -1.72
C LEU A 143 2.75 -15.76 -3.24
N GLU A 144 3.53 -14.92 -3.93
CA GLU A 144 3.45 -14.81 -5.38
C GLU A 144 4.17 -15.98 -6.07
N LYS A 145 3.85 -16.20 -7.34
CA LYS A 145 4.42 -17.28 -8.16
C LYS A 145 4.34 -18.65 -7.49
N ASP A 146 3.17 -18.93 -6.89
CA ASP A 146 2.85 -20.21 -6.28
C ASP A 146 3.87 -20.68 -5.21
N GLY A 147 4.34 -19.73 -4.40
CA GLY A 147 5.27 -19.97 -3.30
C GLY A 147 6.72 -19.57 -3.56
N ALA A 148 7.08 -19.25 -4.81
CA ALA A 148 8.47 -18.88 -5.17
C ALA A 148 8.82 -17.41 -4.88
N GLY A 149 7.82 -16.55 -4.66
CA GLY A 149 8.02 -15.12 -4.49
C GLY A 149 8.43 -14.38 -5.75
N LEU A 150 8.65 -13.09 -5.63
CA LEU A 150 9.08 -12.22 -6.74
C LEU A 150 10.60 -12.03 -6.79
N ASN A 151 11.33 -12.41 -5.76
CA ASN A 151 12.77 -12.22 -5.63
C ASN A 151 13.17 -10.76 -5.89
N LEU A 152 12.58 -9.82 -5.14
CA LEU A 152 12.86 -8.38 -5.26
C LEU A 152 14.18 -8.02 -4.57
N THR A 153 14.77 -6.90 -4.96
CA THR A 153 15.96 -6.35 -4.30
C THR A 153 15.66 -5.95 -2.87
N TRP A 154 16.72 -5.93 -2.06
CA TRP A 154 16.63 -5.54 -0.65
C TRP A 154 16.02 -4.13 -0.48
N GLU A 155 16.44 -3.17 -1.31
CA GLU A 155 16.00 -1.77 -1.23
C GLU A 155 14.50 -1.61 -1.46
N VAL A 156 13.93 -2.36 -2.39
CA VAL A 156 12.48 -2.35 -2.64
C VAL A 156 11.74 -2.93 -1.44
N ARG A 157 12.19 -4.07 -0.89
CA ARG A 157 11.57 -4.69 0.29
C ARG A 157 11.70 -3.83 1.54
N ASP A 158 12.87 -3.19 1.76
CA ASP A 158 13.07 -2.24 2.85
C ASP A 158 12.09 -1.06 2.75
N GLY A 159 11.96 -0.45 1.58
CA GLY A 159 11.03 0.63 1.34
C GLY A 159 9.58 0.22 1.57
N MET A 160 9.17 -0.97 1.11
CA MET A 160 7.83 -1.52 1.34
C MET A 160 7.56 -1.78 2.83
N LEU A 161 8.53 -2.36 3.55
CA LEU A 161 8.39 -2.68 4.97
C LEU A 161 8.28 -1.42 5.83
N ASN A 162 9.10 -0.42 5.53
CA ASN A 162 9.32 0.74 6.39
C ASN A 162 8.56 2.00 5.98
N HIS A 163 7.55 1.90 5.07
CA HIS A 163 6.78 3.07 4.63
C HIS A 163 5.86 3.66 5.72
N GLN A 164 5.51 2.89 6.76
CA GLN A 164 4.64 3.35 7.84
C GLN A 164 5.23 4.51 8.63
N THR A 165 4.35 5.29 9.28
CA THR A 165 4.75 6.49 10.05
C THR A 165 5.73 6.19 11.18
N SER A 166 5.62 5.04 11.84
CA SER A 166 6.47 4.62 12.97
C SER A 166 7.81 4.04 12.55
N LEU A 167 8.02 3.81 11.26
CA LEU A 167 9.19 3.19 10.70
C LEU A 167 9.93 4.17 9.77
N MET A 168 11.17 3.85 9.41
CA MET A 168 11.99 4.69 8.55
C MET A 168 12.76 3.83 7.54
N PRO A 169 12.53 4.02 6.22
CA PRO A 169 13.31 3.37 5.17
C PRO A 169 14.78 3.81 5.19
N HIS A 170 15.67 2.93 4.76
CA HIS A 170 17.11 3.22 4.70
C HIS A 170 17.47 4.15 3.53
N THR A 171 16.79 4.00 2.39
CA THR A 171 17.08 4.81 1.19
C THR A 171 16.28 6.11 1.20
N LEU A 172 16.82 7.15 0.56
CA LEU A 172 16.08 8.41 0.37
C LEU A 172 14.83 8.20 -0.49
N GLU A 173 14.90 7.31 -1.46
CA GLU A 173 13.79 6.88 -2.31
C GLU A 173 12.65 6.29 -1.48
N GLY A 174 12.96 5.43 -0.52
CA GLY A 174 11.97 4.90 0.42
C GLY A 174 11.38 5.97 1.32
N LYS A 175 12.19 6.94 1.80
CA LYS A 175 11.70 8.07 2.59
C LYS A 175 10.75 8.97 1.78
N ILE A 176 11.00 9.16 0.47
CA ILE A 176 10.09 9.87 -0.42
C ILE A 176 8.75 9.15 -0.51
N VAL A 177 8.74 7.83 -0.73
CA VAL A 177 7.49 7.06 -0.82
C VAL A 177 6.71 7.17 0.48
N ARG A 178 7.37 7.05 1.64
CA ARG A 178 6.75 7.20 2.97
C ARG A 178 6.07 8.55 3.18
N LEU A 179 6.62 9.65 2.67
CA LEU A 179 5.98 10.97 2.72
C LEU A 179 4.88 11.12 1.66
N SER A 180 5.11 10.58 0.47
CA SER A 180 4.16 10.64 -0.63
C SER A 180 2.88 9.86 -0.36
N ASP A 181 2.96 8.72 0.34
CA ASP A 181 1.81 7.98 0.83
C ASP A 181 0.94 8.86 1.74
N LYS A 182 1.57 9.54 2.73
CA LYS A 182 0.84 10.45 3.62
C LYS A 182 0.17 11.60 2.88
N ILE A 183 0.87 12.21 1.94
CA ILE A 183 0.33 13.30 1.12
C ILE A 183 -0.85 12.79 0.29
N ALA A 184 -0.70 11.62 -0.32
CA ALA A 184 -1.73 11.04 -1.17
C ALA A 184 -2.99 10.76 -0.35
N TYR A 185 -2.92 9.97 0.73
CA TYR A 185 -4.14 9.60 1.47
C TYR A 185 -4.81 10.80 2.13
N ILE A 186 -4.07 11.76 2.70
CA ILE A 186 -4.68 12.96 3.31
C ILE A 186 -5.49 13.74 2.28
N ASN A 187 -4.97 13.92 1.06
CA ASN A 187 -5.67 14.68 0.04
C ASN A 187 -6.80 13.88 -0.62
N SER A 188 -6.56 12.60 -0.93
CA SER A 188 -7.53 11.78 -1.60
C SER A 188 -8.72 11.42 -0.71
N ASP A 189 -8.47 11.11 0.56
CA ASP A 189 -9.53 10.77 1.52
C ASP A 189 -10.40 11.99 1.85
N PHE A 190 -9.77 13.18 1.90
CA PHE A 190 -10.51 14.43 2.08
C PHE A 190 -11.39 14.77 0.86
N ASP A 191 -10.87 14.60 -0.36
CA ASP A 191 -11.62 14.77 -1.60
C ASP A 191 -12.83 13.80 -1.68
N ASP A 192 -12.62 12.54 -1.28
CA ASP A 192 -13.69 11.55 -1.20
C ASP A 192 -14.72 11.89 -0.11
N ALA A 193 -14.28 12.50 1.01
CA ALA A 193 -15.17 12.98 2.07
C ALA A 193 -16.05 14.17 1.61
N ILE A 194 -15.49 15.10 0.83
CA ILE A 194 -16.26 16.18 0.19
C ILE A 194 -17.30 15.59 -0.76
N ARG A 195 -16.92 14.63 -1.60
CA ARG A 195 -17.80 13.94 -2.54
C ARG A 195 -18.94 13.21 -1.82
N ALA A 196 -18.65 12.61 -0.67
CA ALA A 196 -19.63 11.96 0.20
C ALA A 196 -20.49 12.94 1.00
N GLN A 197 -20.28 14.25 0.86
CA GLN A 197 -20.95 15.31 1.64
C GLN A 197 -20.79 15.16 3.16
N LEU A 198 -19.68 14.58 3.59
CA LEU A 198 -19.32 14.43 5.01
C LEU A 198 -18.55 15.63 5.54
N LEU A 199 -17.77 16.29 4.69
CA LEU A 199 -16.95 17.46 5.00
C LEU A 199 -16.99 18.46 3.83
N CYS A 200 -16.61 19.69 4.12
CA CYS A 200 -16.29 20.70 3.11
C CYS A 200 -14.90 21.30 3.38
N GLU A 201 -14.36 22.05 2.40
CA GLU A 201 -13.01 22.62 2.54
C GLU A 201 -12.91 23.61 3.71
N GLU A 202 -14.02 24.29 4.03
CA GLU A 202 -14.13 25.27 5.11
C GLU A 202 -14.08 24.62 6.51
N ASP A 203 -14.33 23.34 6.63
CA ASP A 203 -14.25 22.62 7.91
C ASP A 203 -12.79 22.45 8.39
N ILE A 204 -11.82 22.49 7.48
CA ILE A 204 -10.40 22.48 7.86
C ILE A 204 -10.09 23.81 8.59
N PRO A 205 -9.48 23.75 9.80
CA PRO A 205 -9.09 24.93 10.53
C PRO A 205 -8.29 25.93 9.66
N LEU A 206 -8.62 27.21 9.80
CA LEU A 206 -8.06 28.29 8.96
C LEU A 206 -6.52 28.33 9.00
N GLU A 207 -5.92 28.07 10.16
CA GLU A 207 -4.46 28.04 10.33
C GLU A 207 -3.82 26.96 9.45
N ILE A 208 -4.42 25.79 9.38
CA ILE A 208 -3.94 24.69 8.52
C ILE A 208 -4.09 25.06 7.05
N ARG A 209 -5.23 25.67 6.66
CA ARG A 209 -5.45 26.12 5.27
C ARG A 209 -4.50 27.23 4.86
N ASN A 210 -4.19 28.18 5.76
CA ASN A 210 -3.21 29.24 5.47
C ASN A 210 -1.81 28.69 5.22
N THR A 211 -1.41 27.64 5.94
CA THR A 211 -0.08 27.01 5.76
C THR A 211 -0.05 26.07 4.55
N LEU A 212 -1.02 25.17 4.42
CA LEU A 212 -0.97 24.11 3.42
C LEU A 212 -1.68 24.45 2.11
N GLY A 213 -2.64 25.39 2.12
CA GLY A 213 -3.42 25.79 0.96
C GLY A 213 -4.93 25.59 1.14
N HIS A 214 -5.71 26.37 0.40
CA HIS A 214 -7.16 26.50 0.50
C HIS A 214 -7.94 25.58 -0.47
N SER A 215 -7.30 24.57 -1.02
CA SER A 215 -7.93 23.55 -1.86
C SER A 215 -7.04 22.32 -1.92
N THR A 216 -7.62 21.16 -2.24
CA THR A 216 -6.88 19.90 -2.44
C THR A 216 -5.69 20.06 -3.39
N LYS A 217 -5.89 20.78 -4.52
CA LYS A 217 -4.83 21.04 -5.50
C LYS A 217 -3.71 21.92 -4.92
N ALA A 218 -4.07 23.01 -4.24
CA ALA A 218 -3.08 23.94 -3.64
C ALA A 218 -2.29 23.21 -2.55
N ARG A 219 -2.96 22.45 -1.70
CA ARG A 219 -2.38 21.68 -0.60
C ARG A 219 -1.40 20.62 -1.09
N LEU A 220 -1.80 19.82 -2.11
CA LEU A 220 -0.92 18.83 -2.73
C LEU A 220 0.34 19.50 -3.32
N ASN A 221 0.16 20.56 -4.09
CA ASN A 221 1.27 21.28 -4.70
C ASN A 221 2.22 21.89 -3.65
N HIS A 222 1.67 22.48 -2.57
CA HIS A 222 2.46 23.02 -1.47
C HIS A 222 3.33 21.94 -0.82
N MET A 223 2.74 20.79 -0.45
CA MET A 223 3.45 19.74 0.25
C MET A 223 4.57 19.12 -0.61
N VAL A 224 4.30 18.83 -1.89
CA VAL A 224 5.32 18.35 -2.83
C VAL A 224 6.45 19.35 -2.99
N HIS A 225 6.12 20.62 -3.22
CA HIS A 225 7.11 21.68 -3.38
C HIS A 225 7.95 21.89 -2.10
N ASN A 226 7.30 21.85 -0.93
CA ASN A 226 7.96 22.00 0.36
C ASN A 226 8.98 20.88 0.61
N ILE A 227 8.64 19.63 0.31
CA ILE A 227 9.60 18.51 0.42
C ILE A 227 10.79 18.74 -0.51
N ILE A 228 10.56 19.06 -1.78
CA ILE A 228 11.63 19.26 -2.75
C ILE A 228 12.58 20.37 -2.27
N THR A 229 12.03 21.52 -1.89
CA THR A 229 12.84 22.69 -1.49
C THR A 229 13.66 22.42 -0.22
N ASN A 230 13.07 21.71 0.76
CA ASN A 230 13.76 21.47 2.03
C ASN A 230 14.74 20.29 1.97
N SER A 231 14.62 19.39 0.97
CA SER A 231 15.49 18.22 0.81
C SER A 231 16.61 18.44 -0.21
N MET A 232 16.53 19.47 -1.03
CA MET A 232 17.49 19.70 -2.12
C MET A 232 18.93 19.83 -1.60
N GLY A 233 19.82 18.99 -2.11
CA GLY A 233 21.25 18.98 -1.73
C GLY A 233 21.54 18.37 -0.36
N LYS A 234 20.58 17.75 0.29
CA LYS A 234 20.73 17.09 1.59
C LYS A 234 20.71 15.58 1.47
N ASP A 235 21.37 14.89 2.41
CA ASP A 235 21.28 13.45 2.62
C ASP A 235 20.09 13.10 3.54
N ASP A 236 18.96 13.75 3.31
CA ASP A 236 17.69 13.46 4.00
C ASP A 236 16.49 14.01 3.21
N ILE A 237 15.31 13.45 3.48
CA ILE A 237 14.03 13.87 2.92
C ILE A 237 13.17 14.45 4.02
N CYS A 238 12.92 15.75 3.96
CA CYS A 238 12.22 16.48 5.01
C CYS A 238 11.27 17.56 4.47
N MET A 239 10.35 17.98 5.31
CA MET A 239 9.52 19.19 5.17
C MET A 239 10.02 20.27 6.12
N SER A 240 9.61 21.53 5.90
CA SER A 240 9.75 22.57 6.93
C SER A 240 8.95 22.18 8.19
N GLU A 241 9.42 22.61 9.37
CA GLU A 241 8.72 22.33 10.64
C GLU A 241 7.28 22.82 10.60
N GLU A 242 7.01 23.99 10.06
CA GLU A 242 5.67 24.57 9.92
C GLU A 242 4.75 23.67 9.07
N SER A 243 5.20 23.25 7.89
CA SER A 243 4.40 22.39 7.00
C SER A 243 4.23 20.98 7.57
N ALA A 244 5.25 20.44 8.23
CA ALA A 244 5.18 19.13 8.88
C ALA A 244 4.17 19.15 10.04
N GLN A 245 4.16 20.22 10.86
CA GLN A 245 3.19 20.40 11.93
C GLN A 245 1.77 20.56 11.38
N ALA A 246 1.58 21.43 10.39
CA ALA A 246 0.27 21.63 9.77
C ALA A 246 -0.28 20.34 9.12
N MET A 247 0.58 19.54 8.48
CA MET A 247 0.18 18.21 7.96
C MET A 247 -0.22 17.25 9.08
N GLN A 248 0.49 17.26 10.21
CA GLN A 248 0.13 16.45 11.37
C GLN A 248 -1.21 16.88 11.96
N ASP A 249 -1.48 18.18 12.05
CA ASP A 249 -2.73 18.70 12.58
C ASP A 249 -3.90 18.46 11.64
N LEU A 250 -3.70 18.55 10.31
CA LEU A 250 -4.68 18.12 9.32
C LEU A 250 -5.01 16.62 9.49
N ARG A 251 -4.00 15.78 9.69
CA ARG A 251 -4.22 14.36 9.95
C ARG A 251 -5.05 14.13 11.23
N LYS A 252 -4.76 14.84 12.32
CA LYS A 252 -5.57 14.76 13.56
C LYS A 252 -7.02 15.18 13.31
N PHE A 253 -7.21 16.28 12.56
CA PHE A 253 -8.53 16.74 12.14
C PHE A 253 -9.29 15.65 11.38
N MET A 254 -8.66 14.99 10.41
CA MET A 254 -9.28 13.90 9.66
C MET A 254 -9.60 12.69 10.54
N PHE A 255 -8.73 12.34 11.50
CA PHE A 255 -9.02 11.27 12.44
C PHE A 255 -10.27 11.56 13.29
N ALA A 256 -10.40 12.80 13.76
CA ALA A 256 -11.55 13.19 14.59
C ALA A 256 -12.87 13.26 13.79
N ASN A 257 -12.84 13.79 12.58
CA ASN A 257 -14.05 14.17 11.85
C ASN A 257 -14.42 13.18 10.71
N LEU A 258 -13.45 12.45 10.14
CA LEU A 258 -13.69 11.53 9.04
C LEU A 258 -13.58 10.07 9.48
N TYR A 259 -12.39 9.64 9.90
CA TYR A 259 -12.15 8.22 10.20
C TYR A 259 -12.90 7.70 11.42
N ASN A 260 -13.35 8.57 12.32
CA ASN A 260 -14.21 8.23 13.45
C ASN A 260 -15.70 8.52 13.21
N ASN A 261 -16.09 8.91 12.00
CA ASN A 261 -17.48 9.20 11.67
C ASN A 261 -18.39 7.98 11.90
N PRO A 262 -19.51 8.10 12.66
CA PRO A 262 -20.39 6.96 12.98
C PRO A 262 -20.99 6.27 11.75
N VAL A 263 -21.27 7.02 10.67
CA VAL A 263 -21.82 6.48 9.42
C VAL A 263 -20.81 5.55 8.74
N ALA A 264 -19.58 6.02 8.57
CA ALA A 264 -18.48 5.20 8.02
C ALA A 264 -18.20 3.97 8.92
N LYS A 265 -18.24 4.14 10.24
CA LYS A 265 -17.98 3.09 11.23
C LYS A 265 -19.06 2.01 11.30
N SER A 266 -20.30 2.28 10.91
CA SER A 266 -21.37 1.28 10.97
C SER A 266 -21.07 0.08 10.06
N GLU A 267 -20.61 0.33 8.85
CA GLU A 267 -20.26 -0.71 7.89
C GLU A 267 -18.92 -1.41 8.24
N GLU A 268 -17.97 -0.68 8.85
CA GLU A 268 -16.73 -1.29 9.35
C GLU A 268 -17.00 -2.40 10.39
N LYS A 269 -18.00 -2.22 11.27
CA LYS A 269 -18.37 -3.24 12.26
C LYS A 269 -18.84 -4.52 11.59
N LYS A 270 -19.64 -4.41 10.52
CA LYS A 270 -20.11 -5.57 9.76
C LYS A 270 -18.96 -6.27 9.03
N ALA A 271 -18.07 -5.51 8.39
CA ALA A 271 -16.89 -6.04 7.72
C ALA A 271 -15.97 -6.78 8.70
N LYS A 272 -15.71 -6.24 9.88
CA LYS A 272 -14.94 -6.91 10.93
C LYS A 272 -15.60 -8.20 11.40
N ALA A 273 -16.91 -8.19 11.65
CA ALA A 273 -17.66 -9.38 12.07
C ALA A 273 -17.58 -10.49 10.99
N MET A 274 -17.72 -10.10 9.72
CA MET A 274 -17.60 -11.01 8.58
C MET A 274 -16.21 -11.65 8.48
N LEU A 275 -15.14 -10.85 8.51
CA LEU A 275 -13.77 -11.38 8.43
C LEU A 275 -13.41 -12.25 9.64
N LYS A 276 -13.92 -11.90 10.84
CA LYS A 276 -13.76 -12.72 12.05
C LYS A 276 -14.41 -14.09 11.87
N GLN A 277 -15.63 -14.16 11.35
CA GLN A 277 -16.32 -15.42 11.09
C GLN A 277 -15.59 -16.26 10.03
N LEU A 278 -15.12 -15.63 8.94
CA LEU A 278 -14.33 -16.34 7.92
C LEU A 278 -13.02 -16.89 8.49
N TYR A 279 -12.33 -16.13 9.36
CA TYR A 279 -11.10 -16.62 10.00
C TYR A 279 -11.34 -17.86 10.84
N PHE A 280 -12.33 -17.86 11.73
CA PHE A 280 -12.64 -19.02 12.57
C PHE A 280 -13.19 -20.19 11.78
N TYR A 281 -13.97 -19.93 10.74
CA TYR A 281 -14.42 -20.98 9.82
C TYR A 281 -13.21 -21.72 9.21
N TYR A 282 -12.22 -21.00 8.68
CA TYR A 282 -11.03 -21.65 8.13
C TYR A 282 -10.11 -22.25 9.20
N MET A 283 -10.19 -21.83 10.46
CA MET A 283 -9.50 -22.51 11.56
C MET A 283 -10.09 -23.90 11.83
N GLU A 284 -11.40 -24.06 11.65
CA GLU A 284 -12.12 -25.33 11.83
C GLU A 284 -12.09 -26.19 10.54
N HIS A 285 -11.94 -25.55 9.36
CA HIS A 285 -11.98 -26.19 8.04
C HIS A 285 -10.75 -25.82 7.21
N ILE A 286 -9.57 -26.09 7.75
CA ILE A 286 -8.29 -25.70 7.12
C ILE A 286 -8.09 -26.35 5.74
N GLU A 287 -8.67 -27.55 5.54
CA GLU A 287 -8.64 -28.32 4.30
C GLU A 287 -9.37 -27.64 3.13
N GLU A 288 -10.25 -26.68 3.40
CA GLU A 288 -10.95 -25.92 2.35
C GLU A 288 -10.11 -24.77 1.78
N LEU A 289 -8.93 -24.52 2.35
CA LEU A 289 -8.02 -23.56 1.77
C LEU A 289 -7.51 -24.03 0.39
N PRO A 290 -7.28 -23.11 -0.57
CA PRO A 290 -6.67 -23.47 -1.85
C PRO A 290 -5.34 -24.20 -1.66
N GLN A 291 -5.07 -25.22 -2.49
CA GLN A 291 -3.93 -26.14 -2.39
C GLN A 291 -2.58 -25.43 -2.16
N LYS A 292 -2.35 -24.27 -2.77
CA LYS A 292 -1.11 -23.52 -2.58
C LYS A 292 -0.85 -23.09 -1.13
N TYR A 293 -1.90 -22.82 -0.35
CA TYR A 293 -1.79 -22.47 1.07
C TYR A 293 -1.59 -23.71 1.93
N LEU A 294 -2.23 -24.82 1.59
CA LEU A 294 -2.04 -26.10 2.28
C LEU A 294 -0.59 -26.61 2.17
N VAL A 295 0.06 -26.38 1.02
CA VAL A 295 1.49 -26.72 0.86
C VAL A 295 2.37 -25.92 1.84
N MET A 296 2.03 -24.69 2.13
CA MET A 296 2.79 -23.82 3.03
C MET A 296 2.71 -24.25 4.50
N LEU A 297 1.62 -24.90 4.92
CA LEU A 297 1.49 -25.48 6.27
C LEU A 297 2.60 -26.52 6.55
N GLY A 298 2.99 -27.28 5.52
CA GLY A 298 4.10 -28.25 5.60
C GLY A 298 5.50 -27.60 5.69
N GLN A 299 5.60 -26.28 5.52
CA GLN A 299 6.87 -25.52 5.50
C GLN A 299 7.14 -24.74 6.80
N GLY A 300 6.30 -24.93 7.84
CA GLY A 300 6.52 -24.39 9.18
C GLY A 300 5.73 -23.13 9.53
N ASP A 301 4.86 -22.65 8.64
CA ASP A 301 3.90 -21.59 9.00
C ASP A 301 2.72 -22.20 9.78
N ASP A 302 2.21 -21.52 10.80
CA ASP A 302 1.05 -21.95 11.57
C ASP A 302 -0.28 -21.73 10.82
N ASN A 303 -1.35 -22.40 11.25
CA ASN A 303 -2.66 -22.28 10.62
C ASN A 303 -3.18 -20.84 10.58
N GLY A 304 -3.03 -20.09 11.68
CA GLY A 304 -3.49 -18.72 11.77
C GLY A 304 -2.79 -17.81 10.78
N ARG A 305 -1.46 -18.00 10.59
CA ARG A 305 -0.67 -17.23 9.61
C ARG A 305 -1.16 -17.48 8.19
N ILE A 306 -1.35 -18.76 7.84
CA ILE A 306 -1.81 -19.16 6.50
C ILE A 306 -3.22 -18.65 6.21
N ILE A 307 -4.11 -18.68 7.20
CA ILE A 307 -5.46 -18.12 7.07
C ILE A 307 -5.38 -16.59 6.88
N CYS A 308 -4.53 -15.89 7.63
CA CYS A 308 -4.27 -14.47 7.41
C CYS A 308 -3.76 -14.19 6.00
N ASP A 309 -2.86 -15.01 5.46
CA ASP A 309 -2.36 -14.91 4.08
C ASP A 309 -3.49 -15.06 3.07
N TYR A 310 -4.38 -16.03 3.28
CA TYR A 310 -5.51 -16.27 2.39
C TYR A 310 -6.53 -15.13 2.44
N ILE A 311 -6.97 -14.75 3.64
CA ILE A 311 -7.96 -13.67 3.83
C ILE A 311 -7.41 -12.33 3.34
N SER A 312 -6.17 -11.97 3.68
CA SER A 312 -5.56 -10.72 3.21
C SER A 312 -5.43 -10.68 1.68
N GLY A 313 -5.29 -11.84 1.05
CA GLY A 313 -5.27 -11.98 -0.40
C GLY A 313 -6.63 -11.80 -1.09
N MET A 314 -7.74 -11.77 -0.36
CA MET A 314 -9.08 -11.56 -0.94
C MET A 314 -9.29 -10.10 -1.36
N THR A 315 -10.19 -9.90 -2.32
CA THR A 315 -10.82 -8.58 -2.56
C THR A 315 -12.05 -8.46 -1.67
N ASP A 316 -12.57 -7.25 -1.49
CA ASP A 316 -13.77 -7.00 -0.68
C ASP A 316 -14.95 -7.84 -1.19
N GLN A 317 -15.15 -7.85 -2.50
CA GLN A 317 -16.21 -8.64 -3.13
C GLN A 317 -16.00 -10.15 -2.93
N TYR A 318 -14.78 -10.65 -3.05
CA TYR A 318 -14.50 -12.08 -2.87
C TYR A 318 -14.72 -12.52 -1.41
N ALA A 319 -14.30 -11.71 -0.44
CA ALA A 319 -14.57 -11.96 0.97
C ALA A 319 -16.07 -11.99 1.27
N THR A 320 -16.84 -11.05 0.69
CA THR A 320 -18.30 -11.02 0.81
C THR A 320 -18.94 -12.27 0.17
N THR A 321 -18.49 -12.68 -1.01
CA THR A 321 -18.97 -13.89 -1.68
C THR A 321 -18.71 -15.14 -0.83
N LYS A 322 -17.50 -15.29 -0.27
CA LYS A 322 -17.16 -16.40 0.60
C LYS A 322 -17.99 -16.42 1.89
N PHE A 323 -18.25 -15.24 2.45
CA PHE A 323 -19.13 -15.14 3.60
C PHE A 323 -20.56 -15.59 3.28
N HIS A 324 -21.11 -15.16 2.15
CA HIS A 324 -22.44 -15.63 1.72
C HIS A 324 -22.48 -17.14 1.48
N GLU A 325 -21.45 -17.69 0.87
CA GLU A 325 -21.34 -19.12 0.59
C GLU A 325 -21.40 -19.97 1.87
N TYR A 326 -20.74 -19.54 2.94
CA TYR A 326 -20.62 -20.33 4.16
C TYR A 326 -21.68 -20.02 5.24
N PHE A 327 -22.19 -18.79 5.27
CA PHE A 327 -23.02 -18.33 6.40
C PHE A 327 -24.44 -17.91 6.02
N VAL A 328 -24.76 -17.81 4.73
CA VAL A 328 -26.10 -17.42 4.29
C VAL A 328 -26.76 -18.62 3.60
N PRO A 329 -27.89 -19.15 4.15
CA PRO A 329 -28.59 -20.26 3.52
C PRO A 329 -29.06 -19.91 2.11
N VAL A 330 -28.86 -20.83 1.18
CA VAL A 330 -29.37 -20.73 -0.20
C VAL A 330 -30.64 -21.56 -0.29
N ALA A 331 -31.68 -21.04 -0.96
CA ALA A 331 -32.85 -21.84 -1.29
C ALA A 331 -32.41 -22.99 -2.20
N TRP A 332 -32.75 -24.21 -1.83
CA TRP A 332 -32.50 -25.36 -2.71
C TRP A 332 -33.55 -25.39 -3.84
N GLU A 333 -33.05 -25.53 -5.05
CA GLU A 333 -33.88 -25.65 -6.23
C GLU A 333 -34.25 -27.11 -6.40
N ILE A 334 -35.55 -27.39 -6.57
CA ILE A 334 -36.01 -28.68 -7.05
C ILE A 334 -36.08 -28.59 -8.56
N ASP A 335 -35.23 -29.34 -9.27
CA ASP A 335 -35.36 -29.48 -10.71
C ASP A 335 -36.77 -29.98 -11.04
N GLY A 336 -37.60 -29.09 -11.63
CA GLY A 336 -38.91 -29.49 -12.15
C GLY A 336 -40.12 -28.68 -11.70
N TYR A 337 -39.99 -27.45 -11.18
CA TYR A 337 -41.13 -26.51 -11.08
C TYR A 337 -40.89 -25.25 -11.85
#